data_2d4e256f6eda76919d1f69b32a339e78
#
_entry.id   2d4e256f6eda76919d1f69b32a339e78
#
_cell.length_a   1.000
_cell.length_b   1.000
_cell.length_c   1.000
_cell.angle_alpha   90.00
_cell.angle_beta   90.00
_cell.angle_gamma   90.00
#
_symmetry.space_group_name_H-M   'P 1'
#
loop_
_entity.id
_entity.type
_entity.pdbx_description
1 polymer ?
#
loop_
_entity_poly.entity_id
_entity_poly.type
_entity_poly.pdbx_seq_one_letter_code
_entity_poly.pdbx_strand_id
1 'polypeptide(L)'
;LIGVSDKRWKVGSEYQSWLSSTPTKRWQHIDTTWISLLGETSTFELSKNKNLALAFQETFPIARDGVLSHISRLISFAELIGLSSSNLMSSWFRPLLEGNTDKALKLLEEKLPATQNRIIIQADLTIIAVGPLPTDKELQLRRFVETERIGVASTYRINTLSVTYGLETGLSETEIRELLLELSGVALPQPVDYLIREAATRFGRLVLRESPTGTLIQSNEQILLTQILNDSALKTLGITKSSETTLESRFDIEIVYYLLRDSKYAASRKNSKDEVVSNWLAAGSKEASLLQTSSVLEDIKKWREHDKRLSEAPEGQDLVRQLEMAIKTKAAIRVSLQMNGTAREFLLEPTGLANGR
;
A
#
# COMPACT_ATOMS: atom_id res chain seq x y z
N LEU A 1 9.34 -5.76 -11.76
CA LEU A 1 8.28 -4.87 -11.24
C LEU A 1 7.10 -5.63 -10.63
N ILE A 2 6.66 -6.68 -11.26
CA ILE A 2 5.55 -7.52 -10.83
C ILE A 2 6.02 -8.98 -10.84
N GLY A 3 5.83 -9.66 -9.72
CA GLY A 3 6.13 -11.09 -9.58
C GLY A 3 4.86 -11.94 -9.53
N VAL A 4 4.99 -13.23 -9.81
CA VAL A 4 3.91 -14.20 -9.64
C VAL A 4 4.27 -15.12 -8.48
N SER A 5 3.42 -15.19 -7.47
CA SER A 5 3.52 -16.13 -6.37
C SER A 5 2.13 -16.72 -6.11
N ASP A 6 2.06 -18.05 -6.00
CA ASP A 6 0.81 -18.78 -5.74
C ASP A 6 -0.32 -18.44 -6.73
N LYS A 7 0.00 -18.32 -8.02
CA LYS A 7 -0.93 -17.89 -9.09
C LYS A 7 -1.50 -16.48 -8.93
N ARG A 8 -0.93 -15.66 -8.06
CA ARG A 8 -1.33 -14.26 -7.86
C ARG A 8 -0.23 -13.31 -8.27
N TRP A 9 -0.61 -12.19 -8.86
CA TRP A 9 0.30 -11.11 -9.17
C TRP A 9 0.64 -10.37 -7.89
N LYS A 10 1.93 -10.14 -7.66
CA LYS A 10 2.43 -9.34 -6.53
C LYS A 10 3.31 -8.20 -7.05
N VAL A 11 3.26 -7.08 -6.38
CA VAL A 11 4.14 -5.95 -6.65
C VAL A 11 5.57 -6.31 -6.24
N GLY A 12 6.52 -6.16 -7.17
CA GLY A 12 7.93 -6.43 -6.91
C GLY A 12 8.60 -5.31 -6.10
N SER A 13 9.76 -5.62 -5.51
CA SER A 13 10.54 -4.69 -4.69
C SER A 13 10.93 -3.38 -5.41
N GLU A 14 11.17 -3.46 -6.72
CA GLU A 14 11.58 -2.30 -7.53
C GLU A 14 10.42 -1.39 -7.98
N TYR A 15 9.19 -1.76 -7.66
CA TYR A 15 8.01 -1.01 -8.13
C TYR A 15 7.99 0.44 -7.66
N GLN A 16 8.35 0.69 -6.41
CA GLN A 16 8.39 2.05 -5.86
C GLN A 16 9.48 2.90 -6.53
N SER A 17 10.67 2.35 -6.74
CA SER A 17 11.75 3.01 -7.45
C SER A 17 11.36 3.32 -8.90
N TRP A 18 10.68 2.40 -9.55
CA TRP A 18 10.15 2.60 -10.90
C TRP A 18 9.09 3.71 -10.93
N LEU A 19 8.14 3.72 -9.98
CA LEU A 19 7.12 4.78 -9.89
C LEU A 19 7.71 6.16 -9.68
N SER A 20 8.77 6.28 -8.87
CA SER A 20 9.44 7.55 -8.59
C SER A 20 10.37 8.03 -9.73
N SER A 21 10.61 7.19 -10.74
CA SER A 21 11.45 7.57 -11.88
C SER A 21 10.68 8.40 -12.91
N THR A 22 11.42 9.16 -13.74
CA THR A 22 10.81 9.92 -14.84
C THR A 22 10.12 9.00 -15.85
N PRO A 23 9.16 9.49 -16.65
CA PRO A 23 8.50 8.70 -17.69
C PRO A 23 9.51 8.02 -18.63
N THR A 24 10.54 8.73 -19.05
CA THR A 24 11.61 8.20 -19.92
C THR A 24 12.36 7.04 -19.26
N LYS A 25 12.72 7.15 -17.97
CA LYS A 25 13.36 6.05 -17.23
C LYS A 25 12.45 4.85 -17.03
N ARG A 26 11.15 5.08 -16.81
CA ARG A 26 10.15 3.99 -16.72
C ARG A 26 10.09 3.22 -18.03
N TRP A 27 10.06 3.91 -19.16
CA TRP A 27 10.10 3.32 -20.48
C TRP A 27 11.39 2.56 -20.73
N GLN A 28 12.55 3.13 -20.41
CA GLN A 28 13.83 2.45 -20.54
C GLN A 28 13.88 1.11 -19.81
N HIS A 29 13.30 1.03 -18.63
CA HIS A 29 13.22 -0.23 -17.88
C HIS A 29 12.33 -1.28 -18.57
N ILE A 30 11.17 -0.86 -19.11
CA ILE A 30 10.28 -1.73 -19.89
C ILE A 30 11.00 -2.23 -21.13
N ASP A 31 11.65 -1.36 -21.85
CA ASP A 31 12.35 -1.63 -23.11
C ASP A 31 13.50 -2.61 -22.92
N THR A 32 14.33 -2.42 -21.89
CA THR A 32 15.42 -3.39 -21.58
C THR A 32 14.88 -4.77 -21.31
N THR A 33 13.75 -4.88 -20.62
CA THR A 33 13.09 -6.16 -20.37
C THR A 33 12.60 -6.80 -21.66
N TRP A 34 11.96 -6.02 -22.54
CA TRP A 34 11.50 -6.50 -23.83
C TRP A 34 12.63 -6.95 -24.73
N ILE A 35 13.74 -6.19 -24.81
CA ILE A 35 14.94 -6.55 -25.58
C ILE A 35 15.50 -7.88 -25.09
N SER A 36 15.60 -8.06 -23.76
CA SER A 36 16.07 -9.32 -23.18
C SER A 36 15.19 -10.52 -23.51
N LEU A 37 13.88 -10.29 -23.70
CA LEU A 37 12.92 -11.34 -24.06
C LEU A 37 12.91 -11.65 -25.57
N LEU A 38 13.19 -10.65 -26.40
CA LEU A 38 13.12 -10.76 -27.86
C LEU A 38 14.43 -11.27 -28.48
N GLY A 39 15.54 -11.18 -27.74
CA GLY A 39 16.85 -11.55 -28.27
C GLY A 39 17.26 -10.72 -29.49
N GLU A 40 18.17 -11.24 -30.32
CA GLU A 40 18.75 -10.55 -31.48
C GLU A 40 17.82 -10.47 -32.72
N THR A 41 16.52 -10.68 -32.59
CA THR A 41 15.60 -10.69 -33.73
C THR A 41 15.35 -9.28 -34.26
N SER A 42 15.95 -8.98 -35.40
CA SER A 42 15.98 -7.64 -36.04
C SER A 42 14.74 -7.25 -36.85
N THR A 43 13.77 -8.14 -37.04
CA THR A 43 12.59 -7.90 -37.88
C THR A 43 11.31 -8.27 -37.18
N PHE A 44 10.48 -7.25 -36.90
CA PHE A 44 9.22 -7.40 -36.19
C PHE A 44 8.01 -7.08 -37.06
N GLU A 45 7.38 -8.07 -37.62
CA GLU A 45 5.93 -8.13 -37.79
C GLU A 45 5.38 -8.97 -36.65
N LEU A 46 4.89 -8.32 -35.58
CA LEU A 46 4.42 -8.99 -34.38
C LEU A 46 3.34 -10.06 -34.65
N SER A 47 2.51 -9.86 -35.66
CA SER A 47 1.44 -10.79 -36.04
C SER A 47 1.89 -12.03 -36.82
N LYS A 48 3.05 -11.96 -37.49
CA LYS A 48 3.56 -13.06 -38.32
C LYS A 48 4.74 -13.80 -37.71
N ASN A 49 5.12 -13.46 -36.48
CA ASN A 49 6.41 -13.85 -35.95
C ASN A 49 6.38 -15.22 -35.28
N LYS A 50 6.62 -16.26 -36.10
CA LYS A 50 6.98 -17.60 -35.58
C LYS A 50 8.23 -17.54 -34.67
N ASN A 51 9.08 -16.54 -34.83
CA ASN A 51 10.33 -16.38 -34.07
C ASN A 51 10.06 -15.95 -32.62
N LEU A 52 9.02 -15.13 -32.37
CA LEU A 52 8.63 -14.78 -30.99
C LEU A 52 8.14 -16.02 -30.23
N ALA A 53 7.38 -16.89 -30.90
CA ALA A 53 6.92 -18.15 -30.33
C ALA A 53 8.08 -19.09 -30.03
N LEU A 54 9.07 -19.16 -30.94
CA LEU A 54 10.27 -19.98 -30.77
C LEU A 54 11.16 -19.44 -29.66
N ALA A 55 11.45 -18.13 -29.64
CA ALA A 55 12.22 -17.50 -28.57
C ALA A 55 11.57 -17.68 -27.19
N PHE A 56 10.24 -17.59 -27.12
CA PHE A 56 9.51 -17.85 -25.90
C PHE A 56 9.58 -19.33 -25.49
N GLN A 57 9.51 -20.26 -26.45
CA GLN A 57 9.67 -21.71 -26.19
C GLN A 57 11.07 -22.05 -25.73
N GLU A 58 12.10 -21.41 -26.26
CA GLU A 58 13.49 -21.61 -25.85
C GLU A 58 13.74 -21.07 -24.44
N THR A 59 13.16 -19.90 -24.13
CA THR A 59 13.29 -19.29 -22.81
C THR A 59 12.47 -20.03 -21.73
N PHE A 60 11.31 -20.57 -22.12
CA PHE A 60 10.37 -21.26 -21.21
C PHE A 60 9.93 -22.63 -21.74
N PRO A 61 10.83 -23.61 -21.81
CA PRO A 61 10.55 -24.89 -22.44
C PRO A 61 9.44 -25.74 -21.82
N ILE A 62 9.09 -25.44 -20.56
CA ILE A 62 8.02 -26.16 -19.83
C ILE A 62 6.62 -25.55 -20.10
N ALA A 63 6.55 -24.36 -20.69
CA ALA A 63 5.28 -23.63 -20.92
C ALA A 63 4.59 -23.97 -22.26
N ARG A 64 4.77 -25.18 -22.79
CA ARG A 64 4.36 -25.58 -24.15
C ARG A 64 2.88 -25.34 -24.49
N ASP A 65 1.97 -25.62 -23.56
CA ASP A 65 0.53 -25.68 -23.87
C ASP A 65 -0.20 -24.32 -23.79
N GLY A 66 0.48 -23.27 -23.42
CA GLY A 66 -0.09 -21.91 -23.30
C GLY A 66 0.62 -20.83 -24.11
N VAL A 67 1.65 -21.19 -24.87
CA VAL A 67 2.57 -20.24 -25.51
C VAL A 67 1.86 -19.27 -26.45
N LEU A 68 0.95 -19.73 -27.29
CA LEU A 68 0.21 -18.88 -28.23
C LEU A 68 -0.67 -17.85 -27.52
N SER A 69 -1.32 -18.24 -26.42
CA SER A 69 -2.14 -17.32 -25.63
C SER A 69 -1.28 -16.28 -24.90
N HIS A 70 -0.09 -16.66 -24.44
CA HIS A 70 0.87 -15.74 -23.84
C HIS A 70 1.45 -14.76 -24.86
N ILE A 71 1.75 -15.20 -26.08
CA ILE A 71 2.23 -14.33 -27.16
C ILE A 71 1.17 -13.33 -27.54
N SER A 72 -0.09 -13.72 -27.69
CA SER A 72 -1.18 -12.80 -27.98
C SER A 72 -1.32 -11.73 -26.89
N ARG A 73 -1.17 -12.10 -25.61
CA ARG A 73 -1.14 -11.15 -24.52
C ARG A 73 0.06 -10.21 -24.56
N LEU A 74 1.26 -10.72 -24.86
CA LEU A 74 2.47 -9.92 -25.01
C LEU A 74 2.31 -8.89 -26.14
N ILE A 75 1.74 -9.29 -27.29
CA ILE A 75 1.45 -8.38 -28.41
C ILE A 75 0.46 -7.31 -27.95
N SER A 76 -0.63 -7.67 -27.27
CA SER A 76 -1.59 -6.70 -26.74
C SER A 76 -0.96 -5.76 -25.71
N PHE A 77 -0.06 -6.26 -24.87
CA PHE A 77 0.71 -5.42 -23.95
C PHE A 77 1.65 -4.48 -24.72
N ALA A 78 2.33 -4.95 -25.75
CA ALA A 78 3.22 -4.12 -26.59
C ALA A 78 2.45 -2.97 -27.23
N GLU A 79 1.23 -3.20 -27.72
CA GLU A 79 0.34 -2.16 -28.23
C GLU A 79 -0.13 -1.20 -27.12
N LEU A 80 -0.54 -1.74 -25.98
CA LEU A 80 -1.03 -0.92 -24.86
C LEU A 80 0.05 0.03 -24.33
N ILE A 81 1.31 -0.41 -24.29
CA ILE A 81 2.45 0.40 -23.85
C ILE A 81 3.10 1.19 -24.97
N GLY A 82 2.58 1.14 -26.19
CA GLY A 82 3.05 1.94 -27.32
C GLY A 82 4.33 1.47 -28.01
N LEU A 83 4.80 0.23 -27.74
CA LEU A 83 5.92 -0.39 -28.45
C LEU A 83 5.56 -0.68 -29.91
N SER A 84 4.31 -0.97 -30.16
CA SER A 84 3.77 -1.21 -31.48
C SER A 84 2.41 -0.53 -31.65
N SER A 85 2.01 -0.33 -32.90
CA SER A 85 0.68 0.14 -33.29
C SER A 85 0.29 -0.55 -34.57
N SER A 86 -0.88 -1.20 -34.59
CA SER A 86 -1.39 -1.93 -35.78
C SER A 86 -0.37 -2.93 -36.35
N ASN A 87 0.28 -3.68 -35.50
CA ASN A 87 1.35 -4.64 -35.81
C ASN A 87 2.66 -4.03 -36.38
N LEU A 88 2.78 -2.71 -36.41
CA LEU A 88 3.99 -2.01 -36.79
C LEU A 88 4.73 -1.54 -35.54
N MET A 89 6.04 -1.66 -35.59
CA MET A 89 6.92 -1.22 -34.53
C MET A 89 6.96 0.30 -34.44
N SER A 90 6.90 0.84 -33.22
CA SER A 90 7.05 2.29 -33.01
C SER A 90 8.42 2.80 -33.44
N SER A 91 8.49 4.01 -33.99
CA SER A 91 9.72 4.59 -34.53
C SER A 91 10.85 4.72 -33.51
N TRP A 92 10.51 4.92 -32.25
CA TRP A 92 11.46 5.03 -31.14
C TRP A 92 11.97 3.67 -30.63
N PHE A 93 11.21 2.60 -30.86
CA PHE A 93 11.58 1.25 -30.39
C PHE A 93 12.66 0.60 -31.32
N ARG A 94 12.65 0.91 -32.62
CA ARG A 94 13.64 0.37 -33.56
C ARG A 94 15.11 0.72 -33.18
N PRO A 95 15.49 1.98 -32.91
CA PRO A 95 16.84 2.30 -32.45
C PRO A 95 17.25 1.57 -31.17
N LEU A 96 16.29 1.26 -30.31
CA LEU A 96 16.53 0.52 -29.07
C LEU A 96 16.95 -0.93 -29.37
N LEU A 97 16.29 -1.61 -30.31
CA LEU A 97 16.68 -2.94 -30.77
C LEU A 97 18.06 -2.95 -31.46
N GLU A 98 18.44 -1.84 -32.06
CA GLU A 98 19.75 -1.63 -32.67
C GLU A 98 20.85 -1.28 -31.63
N GLY A 99 20.52 -1.28 -30.33
CA GLY A 99 21.44 -0.96 -29.24
C GLY A 99 21.68 0.54 -29.04
N ASN A 100 20.95 1.41 -29.76
CA ASN A 100 21.08 2.87 -29.66
C ASN A 100 20.04 3.46 -28.72
N THR A 101 20.25 3.27 -27.41
CA THR A 101 19.35 3.71 -26.35
C THR A 101 19.12 5.23 -26.34
N ASP A 102 20.18 6.03 -26.55
CA ASP A 102 20.07 7.50 -26.49
C ASP A 102 19.17 8.04 -27.60
N LYS A 103 19.28 7.48 -28.81
CA LYS A 103 18.41 7.86 -29.93
C LYS A 103 16.97 7.44 -29.69
N ALA A 104 16.76 6.24 -29.14
CA ALA A 104 15.45 5.75 -28.78
C ALA A 104 14.77 6.65 -27.75
N LEU A 105 15.47 7.03 -26.67
CA LEU A 105 14.95 7.89 -25.62
C LEU A 105 14.60 9.29 -26.13
N LYS A 106 15.43 9.89 -26.98
CA LYS A 106 15.11 11.18 -27.61
C LYS A 106 13.82 11.12 -28.44
N LEU A 107 13.68 10.09 -29.29
CA LEU A 107 12.48 9.89 -30.07
C LEU A 107 11.23 9.64 -29.23
N LEU A 108 11.40 8.98 -28.09
CA LEU A 108 10.33 8.75 -27.12
C LEU A 108 9.93 10.07 -26.44
N GLU A 109 10.89 10.86 -25.98
CA GLU A 109 10.64 12.17 -25.37
C GLU A 109 9.85 13.10 -26.28
N GLU A 110 10.16 13.10 -27.59
CA GLU A 110 9.41 13.90 -28.61
C GLU A 110 7.93 13.43 -28.70
N LYS A 111 7.63 12.19 -28.38
CA LYS A 111 6.27 11.63 -28.46
C LYS A 111 5.49 11.71 -27.16
N LEU A 112 6.18 11.82 -26.04
CA LEU A 112 5.53 11.98 -24.74
C LEU A 112 4.93 13.38 -24.63
N PRO A 113 3.73 13.52 -24.05
CA PRO A 113 3.16 14.83 -23.81
C PRO A 113 4.04 15.61 -22.82
N ALA A 114 4.25 16.89 -23.12
CA ALA A 114 4.99 17.79 -22.23
C ALA A 114 4.28 17.87 -20.86
N THR A 115 5.07 17.76 -19.81
CA THR A 115 4.56 17.92 -18.45
C THR A 115 4.09 19.34 -18.19
N GLN A 116 2.99 19.50 -17.48
CA GLN A 116 2.43 20.79 -17.08
C GLN A 116 2.37 20.87 -15.56
N ASN A 117 2.97 21.87 -14.99
CA ASN A 117 2.97 22.10 -13.55
C ASN A 117 1.75 22.93 -13.14
N ARG A 118 0.54 22.47 -13.51
CA ARG A 118 -0.70 23.21 -13.28
C ARG A 118 -1.88 22.31 -12.93
N ILE A 119 -2.59 22.68 -11.86
CA ILE A 119 -3.87 22.09 -11.48
C ILE A 119 -4.95 23.18 -11.33
N ILE A 120 -6.19 22.76 -11.45
CA ILE A 120 -7.38 23.58 -11.14
C ILE A 120 -8.05 22.93 -9.94
N ILE A 121 -8.24 23.69 -8.88
CA ILE A 121 -8.89 23.23 -7.66
C ILE A 121 -10.29 23.84 -7.59
N GLN A 122 -11.31 23.01 -7.48
CA GLN A 122 -12.71 23.40 -7.43
C GLN A 122 -13.24 23.38 -6.00
N ALA A 123 -14.27 24.18 -5.74
CA ALA A 123 -14.88 24.26 -4.41
C ALA A 123 -15.64 22.98 -4.01
N ASP A 124 -15.95 22.11 -4.97
CA ASP A 124 -16.57 20.80 -4.77
C ASP A 124 -15.56 19.71 -4.38
N LEU A 125 -14.32 20.10 -4.03
CA LEU A 125 -13.23 19.22 -3.63
C LEU A 125 -12.61 18.41 -4.79
N THR A 126 -12.88 18.78 -6.03
CA THR A 126 -12.29 18.19 -7.23
C THR A 126 -11.01 18.93 -7.63
N ILE A 127 -9.98 18.19 -7.97
CA ILE A 127 -8.71 18.70 -8.49
C ILE A 127 -8.51 18.15 -9.90
N ILE A 128 -8.29 19.04 -10.86
CA ILE A 128 -8.09 18.69 -12.26
C ILE A 128 -6.66 19.06 -12.65
N ALA A 129 -5.86 18.07 -13.02
CA ALA A 129 -4.58 18.30 -13.68
C ALA A 129 -4.83 18.51 -15.17
N VAL A 130 -4.46 19.67 -15.70
CA VAL A 130 -4.73 20.08 -17.10
C VAL A 130 -3.94 19.24 -18.10
N GLY A 131 -2.82 18.66 -17.64
CA GLY A 131 -1.95 17.76 -18.41
C GLY A 131 -1.17 16.86 -17.45
N PRO A 132 -0.21 16.06 -17.98
CA PRO A 132 0.66 15.25 -17.14
C PRO A 132 1.47 16.15 -16.20
N LEU A 133 1.38 15.89 -14.91
CA LEU A 133 2.21 16.58 -13.91
C LEU A 133 3.65 16.04 -13.93
N PRO A 134 4.64 16.83 -13.49
CA PRO A 134 5.96 16.30 -13.16
C PRO A 134 5.82 15.14 -12.16
N THR A 135 6.61 14.09 -12.37
CA THR A 135 6.47 12.83 -11.62
C THR A 135 6.54 13.01 -10.11
N ASP A 136 7.47 13.83 -9.64
CA ASP A 136 7.65 14.15 -8.22
C ASP A 136 6.41 14.85 -7.62
N LYS A 137 5.83 15.79 -8.36
CA LYS A 137 4.62 16.52 -7.94
C LYS A 137 3.38 15.63 -7.96
N GLU A 138 3.25 14.79 -8.99
CA GLU A 138 2.15 13.84 -9.06
C GLU A 138 2.19 12.81 -7.92
N LEU A 139 3.37 12.29 -7.58
CA LEU A 139 3.54 11.36 -6.46
C LEU A 139 3.21 12.02 -5.12
N GLN A 140 3.63 13.26 -4.91
CA GLN A 140 3.28 14.00 -3.71
C GLN A 140 1.78 14.25 -3.62
N LEU A 141 1.14 14.68 -4.72
CA LEU A 141 -0.30 14.92 -4.78
C LEU A 141 -1.10 13.64 -4.45
N ARG A 142 -0.74 12.52 -5.06
CA ARG A 142 -1.42 11.23 -4.86
C ARG A 142 -1.35 10.69 -3.43
N ARG A 143 -0.49 11.23 -2.57
CA ARG A 143 -0.43 10.84 -1.16
C ARG A 143 -1.65 11.30 -0.35
N PHE A 144 -2.34 12.35 -0.80
CA PHE A 144 -3.46 12.93 -0.06
C PHE A 144 -4.71 13.22 -0.90
N VAL A 145 -4.80 12.63 -2.10
CA VAL A 145 -5.98 12.70 -2.96
C VAL A 145 -6.34 11.31 -3.47
N GLU A 146 -7.59 11.11 -3.80
CA GLU A 146 -8.08 9.92 -4.51
C GLU A 146 -8.10 10.19 -6.00
N THR A 147 -7.60 9.23 -6.80
CA THR A 147 -7.63 9.34 -8.26
C THR A 147 -8.99 8.86 -8.78
N GLU A 148 -9.78 9.76 -9.36
CA GLU A 148 -11.05 9.41 -9.99
C GLU A 148 -10.88 9.01 -11.45
N ARG A 149 -10.04 9.73 -12.18
CA ARG A 149 -9.81 9.48 -13.60
C ARG A 149 -8.38 9.82 -13.99
N ILE A 150 -7.77 8.94 -14.77
CA ILE A 150 -6.46 9.18 -15.41
C ILE A 150 -6.68 9.35 -16.90
N GLY A 151 -6.09 10.39 -17.49
CA GLY A 151 -6.19 10.68 -18.90
C GLY A 151 -5.28 11.83 -19.29
N VAL A 152 -5.58 12.46 -20.43
CA VAL A 152 -4.90 13.70 -20.86
C VAL A 152 -5.08 14.78 -19.80
N ALA A 153 -6.30 14.90 -19.26
CA ALA A 153 -6.59 15.64 -18.04
C ALA A 153 -6.98 14.62 -16.96
N SER A 154 -6.21 14.54 -15.90
CA SER A 154 -6.48 13.64 -14.76
C SER A 154 -7.33 14.36 -13.73
N THR A 155 -8.28 13.63 -13.13
CA THR A 155 -9.16 14.15 -12.10
C THR A 155 -8.91 13.42 -10.79
N TYR A 156 -8.77 14.20 -9.75
CA TYR A 156 -8.56 13.72 -8.37
C TYR A 156 -9.63 14.33 -7.47
N ARG A 157 -9.93 13.65 -6.38
CA ARG A 157 -10.81 14.13 -5.31
C ARG A 157 -10.05 14.22 -4.01
N ILE A 158 -10.20 15.36 -3.32
CA ILE A 158 -9.70 15.49 -1.96
C ILE A 158 -10.85 15.28 -0.98
N ASN A 159 -10.64 14.46 0.03
CA ASN A 159 -11.61 14.22 1.11
C ASN A 159 -10.89 14.01 2.44
N THR A 160 -11.64 13.93 3.53
CA THR A 160 -11.06 13.80 4.87
C THR A 160 -10.20 12.56 5.01
N LEU A 161 -10.59 11.43 4.41
CA LEU A 161 -9.84 10.18 4.49
C LEU A 161 -8.53 10.26 3.71
N SER A 162 -8.55 10.83 2.50
CA SER A 162 -7.35 10.98 1.68
C SER A 162 -6.34 11.93 2.31
N VAL A 163 -6.80 13.05 2.90
CA VAL A 163 -5.92 13.98 3.65
C VAL A 163 -5.36 13.30 4.90
N THR A 164 -6.18 12.58 5.68
CA THR A 164 -5.70 11.82 6.84
C THR A 164 -4.63 10.83 6.44
N TYR A 165 -4.81 10.12 5.31
CA TYR A 165 -3.80 9.22 4.78
C TYR A 165 -2.50 9.95 4.42
N GLY A 166 -2.57 11.14 3.82
CA GLY A 166 -1.41 11.99 3.57
C GLY A 166 -0.64 12.34 4.85
N LEU A 167 -1.36 12.72 5.91
CA LEU A 167 -0.79 13.00 7.23
C LEU A 167 -0.16 11.74 7.86
N GLU A 168 -0.81 10.59 7.75
CA GLU A 168 -0.28 9.29 8.19
C GLU A 168 1.01 8.91 7.45
N THR A 169 1.17 9.34 6.19
CA THR A 169 2.40 9.12 5.41
C THR A 169 3.49 10.16 5.70
N GLY A 170 3.30 11.02 6.69
CA GLY A 170 4.29 11.98 7.18
C GLY A 170 4.24 13.34 6.51
N LEU A 171 3.20 13.65 5.72
CA LEU A 171 2.97 15.03 5.26
C LEU A 171 2.40 15.87 6.40
N SER A 172 2.84 17.12 6.47
CA SER A 172 2.22 18.14 7.33
C SER A 172 1.08 18.86 6.61
N GLU A 173 0.19 19.51 7.38
CA GLU A 173 -0.83 20.43 6.85
C GLU A 173 -0.21 21.47 5.93
N THR A 174 0.92 22.04 6.35
CA THR A 174 1.64 23.09 5.62
C THR A 174 2.12 22.60 4.26
N GLU A 175 2.77 21.42 4.21
CA GLU A 175 3.27 20.83 2.96
C GLU A 175 2.14 20.52 1.97
N ILE A 176 1.01 20.00 2.45
CA ILE A 176 -0.18 19.76 1.60
C ILE A 176 -0.69 21.08 0.99
N ARG A 177 -0.81 22.12 1.80
CA ARG A 177 -1.29 23.42 1.34
C ARG A 177 -0.31 24.10 0.39
N GLU A 178 0.98 24.07 0.68
CA GLU A 178 2.04 24.63 -0.16
C GLU A 178 2.09 23.95 -1.52
N LEU A 179 2.00 22.63 -1.57
CA LEU A 179 1.95 21.89 -2.84
C LEU A 179 0.72 22.28 -3.68
N LEU A 180 -0.44 22.38 -3.07
CA LEU A 180 -1.65 22.79 -3.77
C LEU A 180 -1.58 24.25 -4.27
N LEU A 181 -1.01 25.16 -3.47
CA LEU A 181 -0.77 26.55 -3.84
C LEU A 181 0.24 26.67 -4.99
N GLU A 182 1.35 25.93 -4.91
CA GLU A 182 2.37 25.89 -5.95
C GLU A 182 1.79 25.42 -7.29
N LEU A 183 1.01 24.34 -7.27
CA LEU A 183 0.45 23.75 -8.48
C LEU A 183 -0.76 24.55 -9.04
N SER A 184 -1.56 25.15 -8.18
CA SER A 184 -2.73 25.94 -8.65
C SER A 184 -2.37 27.37 -9.05
N GLY A 185 -1.34 27.92 -8.44
CA GLY A 185 -0.95 29.35 -8.61
C GLY A 185 -1.97 30.34 -8.06
N VAL A 186 -3.00 29.88 -7.35
CA VAL A 186 -4.05 30.70 -6.77
C VAL A 186 -4.39 30.25 -5.36
N ALA A 187 -5.02 31.12 -4.57
CA ALA A 187 -5.47 30.79 -3.22
C ALA A 187 -6.43 29.59 -3.23
N LEU A 188 -6.32 28.73 -2.22
CA LEU A 188 -7.18 27.55 -2.09
C LEU A 188 -8.65 27.97 -1.87
N PRO A 189 -9.60 27.28 -2.52
CA PRO A 189 -11.02 27.45 -2.19
C PRO A 189 -11.27 27.19 -0.70
N GLN A 190 -12.13 27.99 -0.08
CA GLN A 190 -12.42 27.89 1.35
C GLN A 190 -12.81 26.48 1.82
N PRO A 191 -13.64 25.69 1.09
CA PRO A 191 -13.97 24.32 1.50
C PRO A 191 -12.76 23.39 1.54
N VAL A 192 -11.81 23.55 0.62
CA VAL A 192 -10.58 22.73 0.55
C VAL A 192 -9.65 23.09 1.71
N ASP A 193 -9.43 24.39 1.95
CA ASP A 193 -8.59 24.87 3.05
C ASP A 193 -9.16 24.43 4.42
N TYR A 194 -10.48 24.53 4.60
CA TYR A 194 -11.16 24.09 5.82
C TYR A 194 -11.00 22.57 6.02
N LEU A 195 -11.23 21.77 4.98
CA LEU A 195 -11.12 20.31 5.04
C LEU A 195 -9.73 19.87 5.48
N ILE A 196 -8.68 20.48 4.90
CA ILE A 196 -7.29 20.15 5.24
C ILE A 196 -6.98 20.48 6.70
N ARG A 197 -7.37 21.67 7.17
CA ARG A 197 -7.19 22.08 8.57
C ARG A 197 -7.94 21.20 9.55
N GLU A 198 -9.18 20.87 9.23
CA GLU A 198 -10.00 20.02 10.09
C GLU A 198 -9.40 18.60 10.18
N ALA A 199 -8.98 18.01 9.05
CA ALA A 199 -8.34 16.71 9.05
C ALA A 199 -7.04 16.71 9.86
N ALA A 200 -6.19 17.72 9.70
CA ALA A 200 -4.94 17.88 10.45
C ALA A 200 -5.20 18.04 11.97
N THR A 201 -6.18 18.85 12.33
CA THR A 201 -6.57 19.03 13.73
C THR A 201 -7.07 17.73 14.35
N ARG A 202 -7.89 16.98 13.65
CA ARG A 202 -8.38 15.67 14.13
C ARG A 202 -7.26 14.66 14.26
N PHE A 203 -6.36 14.59 13.27
CA PHE A 203 -5.22 13.67 13.26
C PHE A 203 -4.26 13.90 14.43
N GLY A 204 -4.04 15.16 14.84
CA GLY A 204 -3.16 15.50 15.96
C GLY A 204 -3.74 15.26 17.36
N ARG A 205 -5.06 14.99 17.49
CA ARG A 205 -5.72 14.86 18.80
C ARG A 205 -5.38 13.60 19.55
N LEU A 206 -5.13 12.50 18.84
CA LEU A 206 -4.83 11.19 19.40
C LEU A 206 -3.45 10.74 18.96
N VAL A 207 -2.55 10.56 19.92
CA VAL A 207 -1.17 10.16 19.66
C VAL A 207 -0.92 8.79 20.26
N LEU A 208 -0.36 7.88 19.46
CA LEU A 208 0.08 6.56 19.90
C LEU A 208 1.61 6.54 20.02
N ARG A 209 2.10 5.96 21.10
CA ARG A 209 3.53 5.74 21.35
C ARG A 209 3.78 4.32 21.83
N GLU A 210 4.90 3.78 21.42
CA GLU A 210 5.37 2.50 21.96
C GLU A 210 5.79 2.64 23.43
N SER A 211 5.46 1.65 24.21
CA SER A 211 5.87 1.49 25.61
C SER A 211 6.45 0.09 25.80
N PRO A 212 7.35 -0.12 26.78
CA PRO A 212 7.84 -1.45 27.13
C PRO A 212 6.72 -2.45 27.48
N THR A 213 5.56 -1.97 27.94
CA THR A 213 4.39 -2.76 28.36
C THR A 213 3.31 -2.86 27.28
N GLY A 214 3.50 -2.20 26.11
CA GLY A 214 2.54 -2.18 25.02
C GLY A 214 2.42 -0.82 24.35
N THR A 215 1.23 -0.22 24.30
CA THR A 215 0.98 1.06 23.62
C THR A 215 0.37 2.09 24.56
N LEU A 216 0.93 3.29 24.56
CA LEU A 216 0.35 4.48 25.20
C LEU A 216 -0.52 5.21 24.18
N ILE A 217 -1.74 5.55 24.61
CA ILE A 217 -2.72 6.31 23.84
C ILE A 217 -2.87 7.67 24.54
N GLN A 218 -2.40 8.72 23.94
CA GLN A 218 -2.34 10.07 24.55
C GLN A 218 -3.27 11.06 23.84
N SER A 219 -3.98 11.86 24.63
CA SER A 219 -4.79 12.97 24.14
C SER A 219 -4.92 14.05 25.21
N ASN A 220 -4.98 15.29 24.78
CA ASN A 220 -5.33 16.41 25.66
C ASN A 220 -6.85 16.54 25.86
N GLU A 221 -7.67 15.78 25.11
CA GLU A 221 -9.12 15.77 25.18
C GLU A 221 -9.61 14.60 26.04
N GLN A 222 -9.96 14.87 27.31
CA GLN A 222 -10.47 13.84 28.23
C GLN A 222 -11.75 13.16 27.72
N ILE A 223 -12.59 13.91 27.01
CA ILE A 223 -13.83 13.38 26.41
C ILE A 223 -13.51 12.28 25.40
N LEU A 224 -12.52 12.51 24.53
CA LEU A 224 -12.07 11.54 23.53
C LEU A 224 -11.53 10.26 24.20
N LEU A 225 -10.71 10.40 25.22
CA LEU A 225 -10.19 9.25 25.99
C LEU A 225 -11.32 8.47 26.69
N THR A 226 -12.32 9.17 27.22
CA THR A 226 -13.49 8.52 27.83
C THR A 226 -14.34 7.79 26.81
N GLN A 227 -14.50 8.35 25.60
CA GLN A 227 -15.18 7.67 24.50
C GLN A 227 -14.45 6.36 24.10
N ILE A 228 -13.13 6.41 23.94
CA ILE A 228 -12.31 5.24 23.62
C ILE A 228 -12.44 4.14 24.70
N LEU A 229 -12.42 4.51 26.00
CA LEU A 229 -12.59 3.57 27.10
C LEU A 229 -13.94 2.86 27.08
N ASN A 230 -15.00 3.57 26.69
CA ASN A 230 -16.37 3.06 26.71
C ASN A 230 -16.79 2.43 25.37
N ASP A 231 -15.96 2.51 24.33
CA ASP A 231 -16.27 1.94 23.02
C ASP A 231 -16.25 0.41 23.09
N SER A 232 -17.39 -0.19 22.77
CA SER A 232 -17.55 -1.65 22.77
C SER A 232 -16.65 -2.34 21.74
N ALA A 233 -16.34 -1.71 20.62
CA ALA A 233 -15.46 -2.24 19.58
C ALA A 233 -14.00 -2.34 20.04
N LEU A 234 -13.59 -1.50 21.00
CA LEU A 234 -12.23 -1.42 21.50
C LEU A 234 -11.99 -2.21 22.80
N LYS A 235 -13.03 -2.84 23.36
CA LYS A 235 -12.90 -3.64 24.61
C LYS A 235 -11.85 -4.75 24.52
N THR A 236 -11.68 -5.31 23.32
CA THR A 236 -10.68 -6.37 23.06
C THR A 236 -9.24 -5.89 23.26
N LEU A 237 -8.99 -4.58 23.19
CA LEU A 237 -7.67 -3.99 23.42
C LEU A 237 -7.26 -3.94 24.90
N GLY A 238 -8.18 -4.23 25.85
CA GLY A 238 -7.89 -4.19 27.28
C GLY A 238 -7.34 -2.84 27.71
N ILE A 239 -7.91 -1.75 27.18
CA ILE A 239 -7.46 -0.39 27.46
C ILE A 239 -7.76 -0.02 28.91
N THR A 240 -6.76 0.47 29.62
CA THR A 240 -6.85 0.95 31.00
C THR A 240 -6.43 2.41 31.09
N LYS A 241 -6.97 3.14 32.06
CA LYS A 241 -6.59 4.54 32.29
C LYS A 241 -5.30 4.57 33.11
N SER A 242 -4.22 5.13 32.55
CA SER A 242 -2.93 5.32 33.23
C SER A 242 -2.81 6.71 33.85
N SER A 243 -3.34 7.75 33.19
CA SER A 243 -3.40 9.12 33.69
C SER A 243 -4.61 9.88 33.15
N GLU A 244 -4.74 11.19 33.46
CA GLU A 244 -5.82 12.02 32.89
C GLU A 244 -5.73 12.19 31.38
N THR A 245 -4.51 12.14 30.84
CA THR A 245 -4.23 12.38 29.42
C THR A 245 -3.73 11.13 28.69
N THR A 246 -3.65 9.99 29.39
CA THR A 246 -3.01 8.77 28.84
C THR A 246 -3.81 7.53 29.19
N LEU A 247 -4.10 6.73 28.18
CA LEU A 247 -4.56 5.36 28.30
C LEU A 247 -3.43 4.41 27.93
N GLU A 248 -3.49 3.20 28.41
CA GLU A 248 -2.51 2.16 28.13
C GLU A 248 -3.19 0.89 27.65
N SER A 249 -2.62 0.28 26.61
CA SER A 249 -3.01 -1.04 26.11
C SER A 249 -1.78 -1.93 26.09
N ARG A 250 -1.97 -3.20 26.47
CA ARG A 250 -0.92 -4.24 26.43
C ARG A 250 -0.55 -4.70 25.02
N PHE A 251 -1.30 -4.27 24.01
CA PHE A 251 -1.10 -4.69 22.62
C PHE A 251 -0.10 -3.78 21.91
N ASP A 252 0.52 -4.31 20.86
CA ASP A 252 1.43 -3.57 20.00
C ASP A 252 0.75 -2.39 19.32
N ILE A 253 1.53 -1.34 19.05
CA ILE A 253 1.06 -0.09 18.46
C ILE A 253 0.33 -0.31 17.14
N GLU A 254 0.74 -1.29 16.34
CA GLU A 254 0.08 -1.63 15.07
C GLU A 254 -1.35 -2.13 15.29
N ILE A 255 -1.54 -3.04 16.24
CA ILE A 255 -2.86 -3.61 16.57
C ILE A 255 -3.79 -2.51 17.09
N VAL A 256 -3.29 -1.70 18.02
CA VAL A 256 -4.05 -0.58 18.59
C VAL A 256 -4.42 0.44 17.51
N TYR A 257 -3.48 0.80 16.66
CA TYR A 257 -3.67 1.75 15.57
C TYR A 257 -4.77 1.29 14.59
N TYR A 258 -4.70 0.06 14.09
CA TYR A 258 -5.70 -0.42 13.12
C TYR A 258 -7.09 -0.55 13.74
N LEU A 259 -7.22 -1.00 14.99
CA LEU A 259 -8.51 -1.10 15.65
C LEU A 259 -9.13 0.28 15.96
N LEU A 260 -8.32 1.27 16.35
CA LEU A 260 -8.78 2.65 16.50
C LEU A 260 -9.24 3.23 15.15
N ARG A 261 -8.50 2.97 14.08
CA ARG A 261 -8.85 3.42 12.73
C ARG A 261 -10.16 2.78 12.24
N ASP A 262 -10.34 1.48 12.43
CA ASP A 262 -11.58 0.78 12.07
C ASP A 262 -12.78 1.33 12.87
N SER A 263 -12.54 1.76 14.11
CA SER A 263 -13.52 2.45 14.96
C SER A 263 -13.65 3.95 14.66
N LYS A 264 -13.03 4.45 13.57
CA LYS A 264 -13.07 5.84 13.08
C LYS A 264 -12.39 6.86 13.98
N TYR A 265 -11.49 6.45 14.86
CA TYR A 265 -10.61 7.35 15.60
C TYR A 265 -9.37 7.65 14.78
N ALA A 266 -9.14 8.95 14.46
CA ALA A 266 -7.93 9.38 13.77
C ALA A 266 -6.78 9.44 14.79
N ALA A 267 -5.84 8.51 14.68
CA ALA A 267 -4.69 8.43 15.56
C ALA A 267 -3.38 8.62 14.78
N SER A 268 -2.46 9.39 15.33
CA SER A 268 -1.10 9.52 14.80
C SER A 268 -0.14 8.65 15.61
N ARG A 269 0.75 7.93 14.90
CA ARG A 269 1.83 7.19 15.54
C ARG A 269 3.06 8.07 15.62
N LYS A 270 3.65 8.23 16.79
CA LYS A 270 4.84 9.05 16.97
C LYS A 270 5.95 8.25 17.64
N ASN A 271 7.19 8.50 17.19
CA ASN A 271 8.37 7.94 17.83
C ASN A 271 8.77 8.75 19.10
N SER A 272 9.84 8.34 19.77
CA SER A 272 10.37 9.03 20.94
C SER A 272 10.86 10.47 20.65
N LYS A 273 11.08 10.81 19.38
CA LYS A 273 11.48 12.17 18.94
C LYS A 273 10.27 13.04 18.51
N ASP A 274 9.05 12.58 18.76
CA ASP A 274 7.79 13.26 18.37
C ASP A 274 7.55 13.33 16.85
N GLU A 275 8.30 12.56 16.06
CA GLU A 275 8.10 12.46 14.62
C GLU A 275 7.03 11.41 14.30
N VAL A 276 6.18 11.71 13.30
CA VAL A 276 5.17 10.75 12.83
C VAL A 276 5.83 9.54 12.20
N VAL A 277 5.56 8.37 12.75
CA VAL A 277 6.06 7.09 12.20
C VAL A 277 5.17 6.67 11.05
N SER A 278 5.70 6.78 9.85
CA SER A 278 5.03 6.38 8.64
C SER A 278 5.60 5.05 8.12
N ASN A 279 4.76 4.03 8.04
CA ASN A 279 5.16 2.76 7.41
C ASN A 279 5.41 2.90 5.90
N TRP A 280 4.86 3.94 5.27
CA TRP A 280 5.06 4.24 3.87
C TRP A 280 6.51 4.64 3.53
N LEU A 281 7.12 5.47 4.36
CA LEU A 281 8.52 5.88 4.18
C LEU A 281 9.50 4.73 4.49
N ALA A 282 9.16 3.86 5.42
CA ALA A 282 9.99 2.69 5.74
C ALA A 282 10.03 1.66 4.60
N ALA A 283 8.96 1.57 3.80
CA ALA A 283 8.92 0.67 2.64
C ALA A 283 9.76 1.17 1.44
N GLY A 284 10.05 2.48 1.37
CA GLY A 284 10.81 3.10 0.27
C GLY A 284 12.25 3.46 0.56
N SER A 285 12.64 3.66 1.83
CA SER A 285 13.96 4.17 2.22
C SER A 285 14.89 3.14 2.86
N LYS A 286 14.39 2.01 3.31
CA LYS A 286 15.24 0.86 3.52
C LYS A 286 15.40 0.18 2.19
N GLU A 287 16.62 0.17 1.63
CA GLU A 287 17.02 -0.91 0.76
C GLU A 287 16.27 -2.12 1.26
N ALA A 288 15.48 -2.73 0.37
CA ALA A 288 14.94 -4.05 0.63
C ALA A 288 16.18 -4.93 0.78
N SER A 289 16.79 -4.83 1.95
CA SER A 289 17.81 -5.74 2.40
C SER A 289 17.14 -7.06 2.17
N LEU A 290 17.61 -7.78 1.17
CA LEU A 290 17.31 -9.16 0.88
C LEU A 290 16.82 -9.75 2.19
N LEU A 291 15.55 -10.18 2.23
CA LEU A 291 14.97 -10.84 3.40
C LEU A 291 16.00 -11.88 3.84
N GLN A 292 16.90 -11.45 4.70
CA GLN A 292 17.88 -12.35 5.27
C GLN A 292 17.00 -13.34 6.05
N THR A 293 17.23 -14.59 5.82
CA THR A 293 16.57 -15.70 6.54
C THR A 293 16.61 -15.50 8.05
N SER A 294 17.55 -14.68 8.55
CA SER A 294 17.65 -14.18 9.93
C SER A 294 16.46 -13.32 10.36
N SER A 295 15.91 -12.46 9.50
CA SER A 295 14.81 -11.57 9.88
C SER A 295 13.49 -12.35 10.07
N VAL A 296 13.25 -13.35 9.21
CA VAL A 296 12.06 -14.23 9.35
C VAL A 296 12.15 -15.07 10.63
N LEU A 297 13.33 -15.56 10.97
CA LEU A 297 13.54 -16.32 12.22
C LEU A 297 13.38 -15.43 13.47
N GLU A 298 13.82 -14.16 13.40
CA GLU A 298 13.61 -13.19 14.47
C GLU A 298 12.13 -12.82 14.62
N ASP A 299 11.40 -12.65 13.53
CA ASP A 299 9.97 -12.38 13.57
C ASP A 299 9.18 -13.58 14.10
N ILE A 300 9.53 -14.81 13.69
CA ILE A 300 8.97 -16.03 14.28
C ILE A 300 9.30 -16.12 15.78
N LYS A 301 10.47 -15.69 16.21
CA LYS A 301 10.88 -15.67 17.60
C LYS A 301 10.07 -14.66 18.41
N LYS A 302 9.89 -13.45 17.87
CA LYS A 302 9.03 -12.40 18.44
C LYS A 302 7.57 -12.87 18.54
N TRP A 303 7.04 -13.51 17.50
CA TRP A 303 5.68 -14.05 17.52
C TRP A 303 5.52 -15.16 18.58
N ARG A 304 6.50 -16.07 18.69
CA ARG A 304 6.48 -17.10 19.73
C ARG A 304 6.58 -16.53 21.15
N GLU A 305 7.40 -15.49 21.35
CA GLU A 305 7.48 -14.79 22.62
C GLU A 305 6.18 -14.03 22.94
N HIS A 306 5.54 -13.45 21.92
CA HIS A 306 4.23 -12.81 22.04
C HIS A 306 3.14 -13.83 22.40
N ASP A 307 3.10 -14.96 21.70
CA ASP A 307 2.16 -16.05 22.01
C ASP A 307 2.38 -16.62 23.43
N LYS A 308 3.62 -16.69 23.88
CA LYS A 308 3.95 -17.12 25.23
C LYS A 308 3.45 -16.15 26.30
N ARG A 309 3.56 -14.83 26.03
CA ARG A 309 3.00 -13.78 26.91
C ARG A 309 1.48 -13.79 26.93
N LEU A 310 0.84 -14.12 25.79
CA LEU A 310 -0.61 -14.27 25.71
C LEU A 310 -1.11 -15.51 26.46
N SER A 311 -0.33 -16.59 26.52
CA SER A 311 -0.66 -17.79 27.28
C SER A 311 -0.51 -17.61 28.80
N GLU A 312 0.21 -16.60 29.26
CA GLU A 312 0.37 -16.23 30.67
C GLU A 312 -0.70 -15.22 31.15
N ALA A 313 -1.65 -14.80 30.27
CA ALA A 313 -2.77 -13.94 30.65
C ALA A 313 -3.91 -14.70 31.35
N PRO A 314 -4.71 -14.05 32.21
CA PRO A 314 -5.74 -14.74 33.01
C PRO A 314 -6.75 -15.45 32.10
N GLU A 315 -7.00 -16.71 32.45
CA GLU A 315 -7.68 -17.84 31.75
C GLU A 315 -9.13 -17.58 31.28
N GLY A 316 -9.57 -16.50 30.91
CA GLY A 316 -10.97 -16.33 30.47
C GLY A 316 -11.11 -15.55 29.14
N GLN A 317 -10.30 -14.55 28.94
CA GLN A 317 -10.44 -13.65 27.79
C GLN A 317 -9.77 -14.19 26.52
N ASP A 318 -8.74 -15.00 26.66
CA ASP A 318 -8.00 -15.59 25.53
C ASP A 318 -8.79 -16.72 24.86
N LEU A 319 -9.55 -17.49 25.63
CA LEU A 319 -10.43 -18.53 25.09
C LEU A 319 -11.56 -17.96 24.23
N VAL A 320 -12.18 -16.88 24.66
CA VAL A 320 -13.24 -16.21 23.89
C VAL A 320 -12.68 -15.68 22.57
N ARG A 321 -11.49 -15.09 22.59
CA ARG A 321 -10.82 -14.55 21.38
C ARG A 321 -10.41 -15.65 20.40
N GLN A 322 -9.88 -16.78 20.91
CA GLN A 322 -9.55 -17.93 20.06
C GLN A 322 -10.80 -18.51 19.42
N LEU A 323 -11.91 -18.58 20.16
CA LEU A 323 -13.21 -19.00 19.65
C LEU A 323 -13.77 -18.04 18.58
N GLU A 324 -13.71 -16.73 18.81
CA GLU A 324 -14.15 -15.72 17.84
C GLU A 324 -13.31 -15.79 16.55
N MET A 325 -12.00 -15.99 16.69
CA MET A 325 -11.11 -16.12 15.54
C MET A 325 -11.38 -17.42 14.77
N ALA A 326 -11.62 -18.54 15.47
CA ALA A 326 -11.97 -19.80 14.86
C ALA A 326 -13.34 -19.73 14.14
N ILE A 327 -14.32 -19.04 14.70
CA ILE A 327 -15.61 -18.78 14.07
C ILE A 327 -15.44 -17.97 12.78
N LYS A 328 -14.66 -16.88 12.83
CA LYS A 328 -14.40 -16.02 11.66
C LYS A 328 -13.66 -16.75 10.53
N THR A 329 -12.69 -17.59 10.88
CA THR A 329 -11.86 -18.32 9.92
C THR A 329 -12.44 -19.68 9.52
N LYS A 330 -13.55 -20.09 10.14
CA LYS A 330 -14.14 -21.46 10.00
C LYS A 330 -13.10 -22.55 10.24
N ALA A 331 -12.24 -22.33 11.22
CA ALA A 331 -11.18 -23.26 11.58
C ALA A 331 -11.65 -24.25 12.65
N ALA A 332 -11.31 -25.53 12.47
CA ALA A 332 -11.55 -26.53 13.50
C ALA A 332 -10.60 -26.32 14.69
N ILE A 333 -11.13 -26.34 15.89
CA ILE A 333 -10.37 -26.20 17.15
C ILE A 333 -10.41 -27.51 17.92
N ARG A 334 -9.31 -27.81 18.61
CA ARG A 334 -9.23 -28.96 19.52
C ARG A 334 -9.58 -28.47 20.91
N VAL A 335 -10.64 -29.06 21.48
CA VAL A 335 -11.14 -28.73 22.82
C VAL A 335 -10.94 -29.94 23.72
N SER A 336 -10.27 -29.73 24.85
CA SER A 336 -10.13 -30.75 25.91
C SER A 336 -11.07 -30.43 27.03
N LEU A 337 -12.01 -31.33 27.30
CA LEU A 337 -12.96 -31.21 28.40
C LEU A 337 -12.66 -32.27 29.48
N GLN A 338 -12.57 -31.84 30.72
CA GLN A 338 -12.53 -32.76 31.87
C GLN A 338 -13.95 -33.19 32.25
N MET A 339 -14.29 -34.44 31.97
CA MET A 339 -15.56 -35.04 32.37
C MET A 339 -15.29 -36.23 33.29
N ASN A 340 -15.82 -36.19 34.52
CA ASN A 340 -15.70 -37.28 35.51
C ASN A 340 -14.26 -37.78 35.78
N GLY A 341 -13.29 -36.84 35.82
CA GLY A 341 -11.88 -37.15 36.10
C GLY A 341 -11.07 -37.65 34.90
N THR A 342 -11.67 -37.79 33.73
CA THR A 342 -10.97 -38.13 32.48
C THR A 342 -11.03 -36.98 31.48
N ALA A 343 -9.86 -36.60 30.92
CA ALA A 343 -9.79 -35.63 29.87
C ALA A 343 -10.20 -36.27 28.53
N ARG A 344 -11.18 -35.70 27.86
CA ARG A 344 -11.57 -36.09 26.50
C ARG A 344 -11.30 -34.92 25.52
N GLU A 345 -10.68 -35.25 24.40
CA GLU A 345 -10.41 -34.29 23.33
C GLU A 345 -11.47 -34.40 22.25
N PHE A 346 -11.96 -33.25 21.81
CA PHE A 346 -12.91 -33.12 20.72
C PHE A 346 -12.33 -32.15 19.67
N LEU A 347 -12.54 -32.46 18.40
CA LEU A 347 -12.27 -31.55 17.30
C LEU A 347 -13.61 -30.93 16.88
N LEU A 348 -13.79 -29.62 17.10
CA LEU A 348 -15.06 -28.92 16.91
C LEU A 348 -14.87 -27.74 15.94
N GLU A 349 -15.88 -27.48 15.12
CA GLU A 349 -15.98 -26.26 14.33
C GLU A 349 -16.98 -25.31 15.01
N PRO A 350 -16.52 -24.24 15.66
CA PRO A 350 -17.42 -23.34 16.36
C PRO A 350 -18.23 -22.51 15.35
N THR A 351 -19.54 -22.44 15.53
CA THR A 351 -20.46 -21.73 14.64
C THR A 351 -20.90 -20.37 15.16
N GLY A 352 -20.77 -20.12 16.46
CA GLY A 352 -21.14 -18.85 17.09
C GLY A 352 -21.02 -18.89 18.60
N LEU A 353 -21.05 -17.72 19.23
CA LEU A 353 -21.10 -17.53 20.68
C LEU A 353 -22.53 -17.16 21.09
N ALA A 354 -23.13 -17.91 21.98
CA ALA A 354 -24.43 -17.57 22.56
C ALA A 354 -24.21 -16.70 23.81
N ASN A 355 -24.88 -15.51 23.86
CA ASN A 355 -24.81 -14.55 24.97
C ASN A 355 -23.39 -14.03 25.32
N GLY A 356 -22.47 -13.98 24.34
CA GLY A 356 -21.11 -13.52 24.58
C GLY A 356 -20.28 -14.44 25.48
N ARG A 357 -20.70 -15.67 25.63
CA ARG A 357 -20.01 -16.76 26.37
C ARG A 357 -19.90 -18.00 25.51
#